data_dcb258e895f0a41c56849020f0eff562
#
_entry.id   dcb258e895f0a41c56849020f0eff562
#
_cell.length_a   1.000
_cell.length_b   1.000
_cell.length_c   1.000
_cell.angle_alpha   90.00
_cell.angle_beta   90.00
_cell.angle_gamma   90.00
#
_symmetry.space_group_name_H-M   'P 1'
#
loop_
_entity.id
_entity.type
_entity.pdbx_description
1 polymer ?
#
loop_
_entity_poly.entity_id
_entity_poly.type
_entity_poly.pdbx_seq_one_letter_code
_entity_poly.pdbx_strand_id
1 'polypeptide(L)'
;MDVVWLYGSRAKGTEQPNSDFDLAVAFHSFPDDDWELRLQPELLAQSWSDQLGLADGIISVVDINHIPIQLAMGIVLKGETITVKNTLRLIREEHRITSMWELDHLHHRRHYG
;
A
#
# COMPACT_ATOMS: atom_id res chain seq x y z
N MET A 1 9.99 -1.14 -8.28
CA MET A 1 8.59 -1.28 -7.84
C MET A 1 7.70 -1.74 -8.98
N ASP A 2 6.78 -2.61 -8.68
CA ASP A 2 5.92 -3.24 -9.69
C ASP A 2 4.54 -2.60 -9.81
N VAL A 3 3.97 -2.15 -8.70
CA VAL A 3 2.63 -1.53 -8.67
C VAL A 3 2.61 -0.42 -7.62
N VAL A 4 1.89 0.65 -7.91
CA VAL A 4 1.62 1.74 -6.96
C VAL A 4 0.13 2.02 -6.93
N TRP A 5 -0.44 2.06 -5.73
CA TRP A 5 -1.84 2.44 -5.47
C TRP A 5 -1.90 3.76 -4.72
N LEU A 6 -2.85 4.60 -5.07
CA LEU A 6 -3.25 5.76 -4.27
C LEU A 6 -4.45 5.35 -3.42
N TYR A 7 -4.42 5.64 -2.13
CA TYR A 7 -5.54 5.33 -1.23
C TYR A 7 -5.80 6.49 -0.28
N GLY A 8 -6.67 6.30 0.70
CA GLY A 8 -7.01 7.33 1.65
C GLY A 8 -7.91 8.42 1.06
N SER A 9 -7.84 9.63 1.62
CA SER A 9 -8.75 10.72 1.27
C SER A 9 -8.66 11.14 -0.20
N ARG A 10 -7.48 11.14 -0.79
CA ARG A 10 -7.31 11.54 -2.19
C ARG A 10 -7.93 10.56 -3.17
N ALA A 11 -7.88 9.26 -2.87
CA ALA A 11 -8.54 8.25 -3.68
C ALA A 11 -10.06 8.29 -3.55
N LYS A 12 -10.56 8.72 -2.39
CA LYS A 12 -12.01 8.80 -2.11
C LYS A 12 -12.64 10.11 -2.58
N GLY A 13 -11.85 11.05 -3.05
CA GLY A 13 -12.35 12.38 -3.42
C GLY A 13 -12.73 13.25 -2.25
N THR A 14 -12.25 12.94 -1.05
CA THR A 14 -12.52 13.70 0.17
C THR A 14 -11.31 14.54 0.59
N GLU A 15 -10.35 14.70 -0.31
CA GLU A 15 -9.12 15.43 -0.02
C GLU A 15 -9.38 16.92 0.23
N GLN A 16 -8.56 17.46 1.14
CA GLN A 16 -8.43 18.88 1.37
C GLN A 16 -7.16 19.37 0.68
N PRO A 17 -6.96 20.67 0.45
CA PRO A 17 -5.74 21.17 -0.20
C PRO A 17 -4.45 20.73 0.47
N ASN A 18 -4.48 20.48 1.78
CA ASN A 18 -3.33 20.05 2.58
C ASN A 18 -3.36 18.55 2.92
N SER A 19 -4.21 17.76 2.28
CA SER A 19 -4.26 16.31 2.51
C SER A 19 -2.98 15.64 2.04
N ASP A 20 -2.53 14.64 2.79
CA ASP A 20 -1.38 13.83 2.43
C ASP A 20 -1.68 12.91 1.25
N PHE A 21 -0.64 12.48 0.56
CA PHE A 21 -0.74 11.43 -0.45
C PHE A 21 -0.38 10.11 0.20
N ASP A 22 -1.37 9.22 0.32
CA ASP A 22 -1.19 7.88 0.87
C ASP A 22 -0.99 6.90 -0.28
N LEU A 23 0.21 6.36 -0.38
CA LEU A 23 0.60 5.45 -1.47
C LEU A 23 0.97 4.08 -0.91
N ALA A 24 0.50 3.03 -1.56
CA ALA A 24 0.92 1.67 -1.30
C ALA A 24 1.75 1.19 -2.49
N VAL A 25 2.82 0.46 -2.22
CA VAL A 25 3.76 0.03 -3.24
C VAL A 25 3.99 -1.47 -3.14
N ALA A 26 3.98 -2.16 -4.29
CA ALA A 26 4.50 -3.50 -4.42
C ALA A 26 5.95 -3.39 -4.88
N PHE A 27 6.89 -3.61 -3.97
CA PHE A 27 8.32 -3.53 -4.27
C PHE A 27 8.75 -4.75 -5.08
N HIS A 28 9.64 -4.51 -6.03
CA HIS A 28 10.15 -5.58 -6.90
C HIS A 28 11.05 -6.56 -6.13
N SER A 29 11.81 -6.04 -5.18
CA SER A 29 12.73 -6.84 -4.37
C SER A 29 12.73 -6.33 -2.93
N PHE A 30 13.12 -7.22 -2.01
CA PHE A 30 13.16 -6.92 -0.59
C PHE A 30 14.56 -7.15 -0.04
N PRO A 31 15.08 -6.22 0.79
CA PRO A 31 16.34 -6.45 1.48
C PRO A 31 16.22 -7.63 2.46
N ASP A 32 17.32 -8.35 2.68
CA ASP A 32 17.35 -9.45 3.64
C ASP A 32 17.37 -8.96 5.09
N ASP A 33 17.89 -7.76 5.32
CA ASP A 33 17.97 -7.14 6.63
C ASP A 33 16.60 -6.55 7.02
N ASP A 34 16.09 -6.94 8.19
CA ASP A 34 14.78 -6.47 8.69
C ASP A 34 14.73 -4.95 8.84
N TRP A 35 15.83 -4.34 9.26
CA TRP A 35 15.91 -2.88 9.42
C TRP A 35 15.81 -2.17 8.09
N GLU A 36 16.54 -2.64 7.09
CA GLU A 36 16.47 -2.09 5.73
C GLU A 36 15.08 -2.30 5.11
N LEU A 37 14.46 -3.45 5.38
CA LEU A 37 13.11 -3.75 4.91
C LEU A 37 12.09 -2.74 5.46
N ARG A 38 12.18 -2.41 6.74
CA ARG A 38 11.29 -1.43 7.38
C ARG A 38 11.50 -0.02 6.85
N LEU A 39 12.73 0.32 6.49
CA LEU A 39 13.07 1.64 5.98
C LEU A 39 12.73 1.83 4.50
N GLN A 40 12.57 0.76 3.75
CA GLN A 40 12.37 0.82 2.29
C GLN A 40 11.22 1.75 1.88
N PRO A 41 10.01 1.66 2.48
CA PRO A 41 8.94 2.59 2.14
C PRO A 41 9.25 4.04 2.50
N GLU A 42 9.89 4.28 3.64
CA GLU A 42 10.23 5.62 4.10
C GLU A 42 11.27 6.28 3.20
N LEU A 43 12.25 5.51 2.75
CA LEU A 43 13.28 6.02 1.83
C LEU A 43 12.66 6.38 0.47
N LEU A 44 11.70 5.60 0.00
CA LEU A 44 11.00 5.91 -1.24
C LEU A 44 10.14 7.18 -1.10
N ALA A 45 9.44 7.35 0.03
CA ALA A 45 8.67 8.54 0.32
C ALA A 45 9.57 9.78 0.34
N GLN A 46 10.72 9.68 0.97
CA GLN A 46 11.70 10.77 1.02
C GLN A 46 12.23 11.12 -0.38
N SER A 47 12.57 10.11 -1.16
CA SER A 47 13.05 10.31 -2.52
C SER A 47 12.02 11.02 -3.40
N TRP A 48 10.76 10.61 -3.32
CA TRP A 48 9.70 11.24 -4.09
C TRP A 48 9.43 12.67 -3.61
N SER A 49 9.43 12.89 -2.30
CA SER A 49 9.26 14.23 -1.73
C SER A 49 10.36 15.18 -2.20
N ASP A 50 11.60 14.72 -2.22
CA ASP A 50 12.74 15.52 -2.67
C ASP A 50 12.63 15.83 -4.17
N GLN A 51 12.26 14.85 -4.99
CA GLN A 51 12.12 15.04 -6.43
C GLN A 51 10.98 16.00 -6.78
N LEU A 52 9.91 16.01 -6.00
CA LEU A 52 8.73 16.84 -6.24
C LEU A 52 8.78 18.18 -5.49
N GLY A 53 9.80 18.39 -4.66
CA GLY A 53 9.93 19.61 -3.88
C GLY A 53 8.86 19.75 -2.79
N LEU A 54 8.38 18.64 -2.25
CA LEU A 54 7.34 18.64 -1.22
C LEU A 54 7.96 18.60 0.17
N ALA A 55 7.23 19.13 1.15
CA ALA A 55 7.63 19.07 2.55
C ALA A 55 7.58 17.62 3.05
N ASP A 56 8.36 17.34 4.10
CA ASP A 56 8.36 16.03 4.74
C ASP A 56 6.96 15.69 5.27
N GLY A 57 6.55 14.44 5.12
CA GLY A 57 5.27 13.95 5.61
C GLY A 57 4.08 14.16 4.68
N ILE A 58 4.24 14.86 3.56
CA ILE A 58 3.17 15.02 2.56
C ILE A 58 2.93 13.70 1.81
N ILE A 59 4.00 12.96 1.52
CA ILE A 59 3.91 11.65 0.89
C ILE A 59 4.15 10.58 1.96
N SER A 60 3.19 9.66 2.10
CA SER A 60 3.31 8.50 2.98
C SER A 60 3.27 7.24 2.12
N VAL A 61 4.24 6.35 2.30
CA VAL A 61 4.36 5.11 1.53
C VAL A 61 4.28 3.93 2.48
N VAL A 62 3.48 2.93 2.11
CA VAL A 62 3.44 1.64 2.80
C VAL A 62 3.78 0.53 1.81
N ASP A 63 4.34 -0.54 2.33
CA ASP A 63 4.63 -1.75 1.57
C ASP A 63 3.40 -2.65 1.62
N ILE A 64 2.79 -2.94 0.47
CA ILE A 64 1.55 -3.73 0.39
C ILE A 64 1.71 -5.13 0.99
N ASN A 65 2.93 -5.65 1.03
CA ASN A 65 3.21 -6.98 1.58
C ASN A 65 3.40 -7.00 3.09
N HIS A 66 3.53 -5.83 3.74
CA HIS A 66 3.88 -5.74 5.16
C HIS A 66 2.93 -4.85 5.98
N ILE A 67 1.68 -4.74 5.54
CA ILE A 67 0.62 -4.03 6.26
C ILE A 67 -0.47 -5.03 6.70
N PRO A 68 -1.30 -4.66 7.68
CA PRO A 68 -2.42 -5.51 8.07
C PRO A 68 -3.35 -5.82 6.90
N ILE A 69 -3.90 -7.03 6.87
CA ILE A 69 -4.71 -7.49 5.74
C ILE A 69 -5.98 -6.64 5.55
N GLN A 70 -6.54 -6.09 6.62
CA GLN A 70 -7.71 -5.21 6.54
C GLN A 70 -7.38 -3.94 5.76
N LEU A 71 -6.22 -3.34 6.02
CA LEU A 71 -5.76 -2.16 5.28
C LEU A 71 -5.48 -2.52 3.82
N ALA A 72 -4.78 -3.63 3.58
CA ALA A 72 -4.47 -4.08 2.23
C ALA A 72 -5.75 -4.32 1.41
N MET A 73 -6.76 -4.95 2.01
CA MET A 73 -8.04 -5.20 1.35
C MET A 73 -8.75 -3.89 1.00
N GLY A 74 -8.72 -2.91 1.91
CA GLY A 74 -9.27 -1.58 1.64
C GLY A 74 -8.59 -0.90 0.47
N ILE A 75 -7.26 -1.05 0.36
CA ILE A 75 -6.49 -0.46 -0.73
C ILE A 75 -6.87 -1.09 -2.08
N VAL A 76 -6.94 -2.41 -2.18
CA VAL A 76 -7.26 -3.07 -3.46
C VAL A 76 -8.72 -2.87 -3.87
N LEU A 77 -9.64 -2.71 -2.91
CA LEU A 77 -11.05 -2.48 -3.22
C LEU A 77 -11.37 -1.03 -3.57
N LYS A 78 -10.79 -0.09 -2.85
CA LYS A 78 -11.19 1.33 -2.91
C LYS A 78 -10.08 2.25 -3.42
N GLY A 79 -8.84 1.76 -3.42
CA GLY A 79 -7.71 2.52 -3.92
C GLY A 79 -7.69 2.55 -5.44
N GLU A 80 -6.83 3.40 -5.97
CA GLU A 80 -6.66 3.58 -7.40
C GLU A 80 -5.23 3.19 -7.78
N THR A 81 -5.08 2.29 -8.76
CA THR A 81 -3.74 1.99 -9.28
C THR A 81 -3.27 3.16 -10.15
N ILE A 82 -2.15 3.76 -9.79
CA ILE A 82 -1.59 4.87 -10.55
C ILE A 82 -0.44 4.45 -11.46
N THR A 83 0.20 3.31 -11.15
CA THR A 83 1.25 2.75 -11.99
C THR A 83 1.22 1.23 -11.85
N VAL A 84 1.23 0.54 -12.99
CA VAL A 84 1.35 -0.93 -13.04
C VAL A 84 2.47 -1.28 -14.02
N LYS A 85 3.63 -1.63 -13.51
CA LYS A 85 4.76 -2.06 -14.33
C LYS A 85 4.80 -3.57 -14.51
N ASN A 86 4.12 -4.30 -13.63
CA ASN A 86 4.04 -5.75 -13.66
C ASN A 86 2.61 -6.18 -13.37
N THR A 87 1.86 -6.46 -14.44
CA THR A 87 0.44 -6.84 -14.32
C THR A 87 0.27 -8.16 -13.57
N LEU A 88 1.19 -9.09 -13.74
CA LEU A 88 1.14 -10.37 -13.04
C LEU A 88 1.29 -10.19 -11.53
N ARG A 89 2.14 -9.25 -11.11
CA ARG A 89 2.30 -8.91 -9.71
C ARG A 89 1.02 -8.31 -9.13
N LEU A 90 0.34 -7.44 -9.88
CA LEU A 90 -0.94 -6.86 -9.46
C LEU A 90 -1.97 -7.96 -9.22
N ILE A 91 -2.14 -8.87 -10.16
CA ILE A 91 -3.09 -9.97 -10.05
C ILE A 91 -2.75 -10.86 -8.86
N ARG A 92 -1.49 -11.17 -8.66
CA ARG A 92 -1.01 -11.98 -7.55
C ARG A 92 -1.33 -11.33 -6.21
N GLU A 93 -1.08 -10.03 -6.08
CA GLU A 93 -1.35 -9.31 -4.83
C GLU A 93 -2.84 -9.21 -4.54
N GLU A 94 -3.65 -8.92 -5.54
CA GLU A 94 -5.11 -8.90 -5.37
C GLU A 94 -5.63 -10.26 -4.91
N HIS A 95 -5.14 -11.34 -5.51
CA HIS A 95 -5.54 -12.70 -5.14
C HIS A 95 -5.08 -13.06 -3.73
N ARG A 96 -3.83 -12.78 -3.39
CA ARG A 96 -3.28 -13.04 -2.07
C ARG A 96 -4.06 -12.31 -0.98
N ILE A 97 -4.29 -11.02 -1.19
CA ILE A 97 -4.96 -10.15 -0.22
C ILE A 97 -6.41 -10.58 -0.02
N THR A 98 -7.13 -10.84 -1.11
CA THR A 98 -8.52 -11.31 -1.06
C THR A 98 -8.62 -12.65 -0.33
N SER A 99 -7.73 -13.58 -0.65
CA SER A 99 -7.72 -14.91 -0.02
C SER A 99 -7.42 -14.83 1.48
N MET A 100 -6.44 -14.05 1.87
CA MET A 100 -6.09 -13.87 3.28
C MET A 100 -7.20 -13.16 4.05
N TRP A 101 -7.83 -12.17 3.43
CA TRP A 101 -8.96 -11.47 4.04
C TRP A 101 -10.14 -12.40 4.28
N GLU A 102 -10.46 -13.27 3.31
CA GLU A 102 -11.53 -14.26 3.45
C GLU A 102 -11.23 -15.25 4.57
N LEU A 103 -10.00 -15.74 4.66
CA LEU A 103 -9.60 -16.66 5.73
C LEU A 103 -9.71 -16.01 7.10
N ASP A 104 -9.26 -14.77 7.22
CA ASP A 104 -9.34 -14.01 8.47
C ASP A 104 -10.79 -13.79 8.88
N HIS A 105 -11.65 -13.44 7.92
CA HIS A 105 -13.08 -13.25 8.14
C HIS A 105 -13.78 -14.53 8.59
N LEU A 106 -13.49 -15.65 7.95
CA LEU A 106 -14.05 -16.96 8.32
C LEU A 106 -13.59 -17.39 9.72
N HIS A 107 -12.32 -17.18 10.04
CA HIS A 107 -11.78 -17.48 11.37
C HIS A 107 -12.49 -16.66 12.44
N HIS A 108 -12.68 -15.38 12.19
CA HIS A 108 -13.38 -14.48 13.11
C HIS A 108 -14.84 -14.90 13.33
N ARG A 109 -15.54 -15.28 12.26
CA ARG A 109 -16.91 -15.77 12.36
C ARG A 109 -17.04 -17.05 13.19
N ARG A 110 -16.08 -17.97 13.07
CA ARG A 110 -16.08 -19.21 13.85
C ARG A 110 -15.92 -18.97 15.33
N HIS A 111 -15.18 -17.93 15.72
CA HIS A 111 -14.95 -17.60 17.14
C HIS A 111 -16.05 -16.76 17.76
N TYR A 112 -16.71 -15.92 17.00
CA TYR A 112 -17.63 -14.91 17.52
C TYR A 112 -19.04 -14.98 16.96
N GLY A 113 -19.28 -15.88 16.10
CA GLY A 113 -20.58 -15.98 15.49
C GLY A 113 -20.91 -17.27 14.95
#